data_7699744c3ec202870b748ba62fdd5225
#
_entry.id   7699744c3ec202870b748ba62fdd5225
#
_cell.length_a   1.000
_cell.length_b   1.000
_cell.length_c   1.000
_cell.angle_alpha   90.00
_cell.angle_beta   90.00
_cell.angle_gamma   90.00
#
_symmetry.space_group_name_H-M   'P 1'
#
loop_
_entity.id
_entity.type
_entity.pdbx_description
1 polymer ?
#
loop_
_entity_poly.entity_id
_entity_poly.type
_entity_poly.pdbx_seq_one_letter_code
_entity_poly.pdbx_strand_id
1 'polypeptide(L)'
;MADDKKRISTQLYEKSTICKKLEKMKIALLGYGRMGKSIEVIAIQRNHSISLKVCDTTSDYDFSNSDVAIDFSVPSVAITNIKAALDAGVPIISGTTGWLDKYDEILDYCKSKNGTFLYASNFSLGVNIFFEINNRLSQLMAKVDGYTNEIEEIHHTQKLDAPSGTAITLAEHIIENTNYNNWTLDEPKPDEIHINAKRIENVP
;
A
#
# COMPACT_ATOMS: atom_id res chain seq x y z
N MET A 1 42.64 4.51 15.11
CA MET A 1 41.90 4.06 13.91
C MET A 1 41.25 2.66 14.04
N ALA A 2 41.74 1.74 14.84
CA ALA A 2 41.11 0.43 15.08
C ALA A 2 39.97 0.49 16.13
N ASP A 3 40.01 1.43 17.04
CA ASP A 3 39.04 1.56 18.16
C ASP A 3 37.70 2.18 17.72
N ASP A 4 37.71 3.07 16.73
CA ASP A 4 36.48 3.70 16.20
C ASP A 4 35.61 2.73 15.38
N LYS A 5 36.22 1.79 14.64
CA LYS A 5 35.47 0.76 13.91
C LYS A 5 34.75 -0.22 14.85
N LYS A 6 35.33 -0.49 15.98
CA LYS A 6 34.73 -1.39 17.00
C LYS A 6 33.55 -0.71 17.71
N ARG A 7 33.65 0.59 17.94
CA ARG A 7 32.59 1.40 18.57
C ARG A 7 31.37 1.55 17.65
N ILE A 8 31.58 1.75 16.34
CA ILE A 8 30.49 1.84 15.35
C ILE A 8 29.79 0.49 15.17
N SER A 9 30.53 -0.63 15.15
CA SER A 9 29.93 -1.96 15.05
C SER A 9 29.11 -2.34 16.28
N THR A 10 29.53 -1.95 17.48
CA THR A 10 28.80 -2.19 18.74
C THR A 10 27.52 -1.34 18.81
N GLN A 11 27.56 -0.07 18.38
CA GLN A 11 26.38 0.79 18.32
C GLN A 11 25.37 0.34 17.27
N LEU A 12 25.80 -0.22 16.14
CA LEU A 12 24.92 -0.81 15.13
C LEU A 12 24.31 -2.14 15.63
N TYR A 13 25.06 -2.92 16.38
CA TYR A 13 24.56 -4.17 16.97
C TYR A 13 23.56 -3.91 18.10
N GLU A 14 23.78 -2.91 18.95
CA GLU A 14 22.82 -2.48 19.98
C GLU A 14 21.53 -1.89 19.39
N LYS A 15 21.59 -1.20 18.26
CA LYS A 15 20.38 -0.76 17.53
C LYS A 15 19.59 -1.90 16.91
N SER A 16 20.22 -3.02 16.55
CA SER A 16 19.53 -4.22 16.05
C SER A 16 18.87 -5.06 17.16
N THR A 17 19.27 -4.86 18.42
CA THR A 17 18.70 -5.57 19.59
C THR A 17 17.45 -4.88 20.13
N ILE A 18 17.00 -3.74 19.54
CA ILE A 18 15.65 -3.20 19.76
C ILE A 18 14.67 -3.90 18.80
N CYS A 19 14.77 -5.19 18.64
CA CYS A 19 13.61 -6.02 18.37
C CYS A 19 12.87 -6.17 19.72
N LYS A 20 12.17 -5.09 20.17
CA LYS A 20 11.16 -5.25 21.21
C LYS A 20 10.35 -6.46 20.80
N LYS A 21 10.30 -7.48 21.65
CA LYS A 21 9.43 -8.64 21.49
C LYS A 21 8.07 -8.06 21.10
N LEU A 22 7.68 -8.20 19.82
CA LEU A 22 6.45 -7.63 19.31
C LEU A 22 5.34 -8.13 20.23
N GLU A 23 4.64 -7.22 20.88
CA GLU A 23 3.54 -7.57 21.76
C GLU A 23 2.51 -8.34 20.94
N LYS A 24 1.89 -9.33 21.57
CA LYS A 24 0.86 -10.12 20.92
C LYS A 24 -0.33 -9.21 20.64
N MET A 25 -0.69 -9.06 19.37
CA MET A 25 -1.80 -8.21 18.92
C MET A 25 -3.02 -9.07 18.58
N LYS A 26 -4.19 -8.49 18.76
CA LYS A 26 -5.49 -9.00 18.33
C LYS A 26 -5.92 -8.24 17.10
N ILE A 27 -5.97 -8.91 15.96
CA ILE A 27 -6.16 -8.30 14.64
C ILE A 27 -7.58 -8.55 14.15
N ALA A 28 -8.29 -7.48 13.76
CA ALA A 28 -9.52 -7.57 13.00
C ALA A 28 -9.20 -7.58 11.50
N LEU A 29 -9.70 -8.57 10.77
CA LEU A 29 -9.55 -8.68 9.32
C LEU A 29 -10.86 -8.26 8.64
N LEU A 30 -10.82 -7.13 7.95
CA LEU A 30 -11.92 -6.61 7.15
C LEU A 30 -11.64 -6.95 5.67
N GLY A 31 -12.45 -7.88 5.13
CA GLY A 31 -12.14 -8.56 3.88
C GLY A 31 -11.36 -9.86 4.10
N TYR A 32 -12.09 -10.98 4.13
CA TYR A 32 -11.49 -12.30 4.37
C TYR A 32 -11.41 -13.14 3.07
N GLY A 33 -10.93 -12.48 1.99
CA GLY A 33 -10.58 -13.10 0.71
C GLY A 33 -9.19 -13.74 0.72
N ARG A 34 -8.53 -13.83 -0.42
CA ARG A 34 -7.16 -14.39 -0.54
C ARG A 34 -6.17 -13.67 0.37
N MET A 35 -6.18 -12.33 0.36
CA MET A 35 -5.25 -11.52 1.17
C MET A 35 -5.54 -11.68 2.66
N GLY A 36 -6.79 -11.58 3.10
CA GLY A 36 -7.16 -11.76 4.52
C GLY A 36 -6.75 -13.13 5.06
N LYS A 37 -6.91 -14.21 4.29
CA LYS A 37 -6.45 -15.55 4.66
C LYS A 37 -4.93 -15.65 4.77
N SER A 38 -4.19 -15.02 3.85
CA SER A 38 -2.72 -14.97 3.90
C SER A 38 -2.22 -14.19 5.11
N ILE A 39 -2.88 -13.07 5.44
CA ILE A 39 -2.55 -12.26 6.62
C ILE A 39 -2.82 -13.06 7.90
N GLU A 40 -3.92 -13.79 8.00
CA GLU A 40 -4.19 -14.65 9.15
C GLU A 40 -3.07 -15.66 9.39
N VAL A 41 -2.66 -16.40 8.35
CA VAL A 41 -1.59 -17.40 8.46
C VAL A 41 -0.30 -16.75 9.01
N ILE A 42 0.09 -15.61 8.46
CA ILE A 42 1.30 -14.88 8.88
C ILE A 42 1.14 -14.33 10.31
N ALA A 43 -0.03 -13.79 10.64
CA ALA A 43 -0.31 -13.27 11.98
C ALA A 43 -0.16 -14.36 13.04
N ILE A 44 -0.73 -15.54 12.81
CA ILE A 44 -0.64 -16.69 13.73
C ILE A 44 0.81 -17.16 13.84
N GLN A 45 1.56 -17.26 12.72
CA GLN A 45 2.98 -17.61 12.75
C GLN A 45 3.83 -16.61 13.56
N ARG A 46 3.41 -15.36 13.63
CA ARG A 46 4.04 -14.28 14.42
C ARG A 46 3.50 -14.14 15.83
N ASN A 47 2.71 -15.12 16.31
CA ASN A 47 2.07 -15.15 17.62
C ASN A 47 1.02 -14.06 17.87
N HIS A 48 0.45 -13.45 16.84
CA HIS A 48 -0.75 -12.63 16.94
C HIS A 48 -2.00 -13.50 16.92
N SER A 49 -3.16 -12.92 17.26
CA SER A 49 -4.46 -13.59 17.19
C SER A 49 -5.44 -12.81 16.33
N ILE A 50 -6.36 -13.49 15.70
CA ILE A 50 -7.45 -12.85 14.96
C ILE A 50 -8.66 -12.71 15.88
N SER A 51 -9.10 -11.48 16.08
CA SER A 51 -10.24 -11.12 16.93
C SER A 51 -11.56 -11.08 16.15
N LEU A 52 -11.50 -10.66 14.87
CA LEU A 52 -12.66 -10.48 14.00
C LEU A 52 -12.30 -10.87 12.57
N LYS A 53 -13.23 -11.51 11.87
CA LYS A 53 -13.15 -11.79 10.42
C LYS A 53 -14.45 -11.34 9.75
N VAL A 54 -14.34 -10.39 8.85
CA VAL A 54 -15.48 -9.90 8.06
C VAL A 54 -15.37 -10.42 6.64
N CYS A 55 -16.36 -11.25 6.23
CA CYS A 55 -16.39 -11.88 4.91
C CYS A 55 -17.35 -11.19 3.94
N ASP A 56 -18.32 -10.46 4.48
CA ASP A 56 -19.39 -9.82 3.75
C ASP A 56 -19.62 -8.38 4.24
N THR A 57 -20.63 -7.72 3.68
CA THR A 57 -20.93 -6.30 3.93
C THR A 57 -21.83 -6.06 5.14
N THR A 58 -21.90 -6.98 6.08
CA THR A 58 -22.70 -6.79 7.29
C THR A 58 -22.08 -5.69 8.16
N SER A 59 -22.91 -4.79 8.63
CA SER A 59 -22.48 -3.52 9.24
C SER A 59 -22.18 -3.59 10.74
N ASP A 60 -22.35 -4.74 11.36
CA ASP A 60 -22.17 -4.88 12.81
C ASP A 60 -20.82 -5.52 13.13
N TYR A 61 -19.79 -4.66 13.23
CA TYR A 61 -18.45 -5.08 13.61
C TYR A 61 -18.25 -4.93 15.12
N ASP A 62 -17.95 -6.01 15.81
CA ASP A 62 -17.51 -5.94 17.19
C ASP A 62 -15.98 -5.83 17.27
N PHE A 63 -15.50 -4.61 17.41
CA PHE A 63 -14.08 -4.31 17.61
C PHE A 63 -13.63 -4.35 19.07
N SER A 64 -14.50 -4.64 20.02
CA SER A 64 -14.23 -4.54 21.47
C SER A 64 -13.00 -5.31 21.94
N ASN A 65 -12.54 -6.26 21.17
CA ASN A 65 -11.38 -7.12 21.47
C ASN A 65 -10.29 -7.03 20.38
N SER A 66 -10.16 -5.88 19.70
CA SER A 66 -9.21 -5.68 18.61
C SER A 66 -8.23 -4.57 18.93
N ASP A 67 -6.93 -4.83 18.71
CA ASP A 67 -5.86 -3.84 18.88
C ASP A 67 -5.60 -3.06 17.58
N VAL A 68 -5.89 -3.70 16.42
CA VAL A 68 -5.71 -3.11 15.07
C VAL A 68 -6.66 -3.77 14.08
N ALA A 69 -7.15 -3.01 13.13
CA ALA A 69 -7.89 -3.52 11.98
C ALA A 69 -7.02 -3.49 10.71
N ILE A 70 -7.16 -4.51 9.85
CA ILE A 70 -6.52 -4.58 8.54
C ILE A 70 -7.61 -4.81 7.50
N ASP A 71 -7.75 -3.87 6.56
CA ASP A 71 -8.75 -3.89 5.51
C ASP A 71 -8.11 -4.23 4.14
N PHE A 72 -8.51 -5.38 3.60
CA PHE A 72 -8.31 -5.81 2.23
C PHE A 72 -9.64 -6.34 1.68
N SER A 73 -10.61 -5.45 1.57
CA SER A 73 -11.97 -5.73 1.13
C SER A 73 -12.18 -5.36 -0.34
N VAL A 74 -13.31 -4.76 -0.65
CA VAL A 74 -13.64 -4.22 -1.98
C VAL A 74 -13.90 -2.71 -1.89
N PRO A 75 -13.72 -1.95 -3.01
CA PRO A 75 -13.83 -0.49 -3.00
C PRO A 75 -15.13 0.03 -2.39
N SER A 76 -16.25 -0.65 -2.68
CA SER A 76 -17.59 -0.22 -2.25
C SER A 76 -17.83 -0.24 -0.74
N VAL A 77 -16.99 -0.97 0.03
CA VAL A 77 -17.15 -1.07 1.51
C VAL A 77 -15.95 -0.52 2.28
N ALA A 78 -14.85 -0.19 1.60
CA ALA A 78 -13.61 0.28 2.23
C ALA A 78 -13.85 1.46 3.17
N ILE A 79 -14.60 2.47 2.74
CA ILE A 79 -14.93 3.66 3.53
C ILE A 79 -15.72 3.30 4.79
N THR A 80 -16.72 2.44 4.66
CA THR A 80 -17.52 1.95 5.79
C THR A 80 -16.65 1.22 6.79
N ASN A 81 -15.77 0.33 6.33
CA ASN A 81 -14.82 -0.41 7.15
C ASN A 81 -13.88 0.52 7.92
N ILE A 82 -13.31 1.51 7.23
CA ILE A 82 -12.38 2.48 7.82
C ILE A 82 -13.08 3.30 8.90
N LYS A 83 -14.27 3.84 8.60
CA LYS A 83 -15.04 4.63 9.56
C LYS A 83 -15.45 3.80 10.77
N ALA A 84 -15.90 2.56 10.58
CA ALA A 84 -16.30 1.68 11.67
C ALA A 84 -15.15 1.39 12.64
N ALA A 85 -13.94 1.13 12.13
CA ALA A 85 -12.77 0.93 12.99
C ALA A 85 -12.38 2.22 13.73
N LEU A 86 -12.40 3.37 13.05
CA LEU A 86 -12.11 4.68 13.66
C LEU A 86 -13.14 5.05 14.72
N ASP A 87 -14.43 4.76 14.52
CA ASP A 87 -15.51 4.98 15.51
C ASP A 87 -15.31 4.11 16.75
N ALA A 88 -14.78 2.90 16.59
CA ALA A 88 -14.44 2.03 17.69
C ALA A 88 -13.10 2.40 18.37
N GLY A 89 -12.39 3.43 17.90
CA GLY A 89 -11.09 3.83 18.40
C GLY A 89 -9.97 2.86 18.05
N VAL A 90 -10.18 1.98 17.07
CA VAL A 90 -9.21 0.96 16.65
C VAL A 90 -8.38 1.48 15.47
N PRO A 91 -7.04 1.52 15.58
CA PRO A 91 -6.15 1.83 14.46
C PRO A 91 -6.44 0.95 13.26
N ILE A 92 -6.44 1.53 12.04
CA ILE A 92 -6.73 0.78 10.83
C ILE A 92 -5.69 0.97 9.74
N ILE A 93 -5.35 -0.14 9.09
CA ILE A 93 -4.50 -0.21 7.91
C ILE A 93 -5.37 -0.66 6.74
N SER A 94 -5.43 0.11 5.66
CA SER A 94 -6.17 -0.29 4.44
C SER A 94 -5.23 -0.47 3.25
N GLY A 95 -5.37 -1.62 2.59
CA GLY A 95 -4.77 -1.93 1.29
C GLY A 95 -5.81 -2.05 0.18
N THR A 96 -7.07 -1.75 0.45
CA THR A 96 -8.13 -1.72 -0.56
C THR A 96 -7.95 -0.50 -1.45
N THR A 97 -7.92 -0.69 -2.77
CA THR A 97 -7.80 0.37 -3.78
C THR A 97 -9.17 0.77 -4.34
N GLY A 98 -9.23 1.82 -5.20
CA GLY A 98 -10.43 2.20 -5.94
C GLY A 98 -11.47 2.99 -5.14
N TRP A 99 -11.07 3.69 -4.05
CA TRP A 99 -11.91 4.56 -3.23
C TRP A 99 -11.27 5.92 -2.91
N LEU A 100 -10.11 6.19 -3.51
CA LEU A 100 -9.26 7.36 -3.17
C LEU A 100 -9.86 8.72 -3.55
N ASP A 101 -10.91 8.76 -4.34
CA ASP A 101 -11.73 9.96 -4.57
C ASP A 101 -12.28 10.55 -3.26
N LYS A 102 -12.33 9.75 -2.19
CA LYS A 102 -12.76 10.14 -0.84
C LYS A 102 -11.63 10.12 0.21
N TYR A 103 -10.38 10.11 -0.23
CA TYR A 103 -9.24 10.01 0.67
C TYR A 103 -9.16 11.17 1.66
N ASP A 104 -9.35 12.41 1.20
CA ASP A 104 -9.34 13.60 2.06
C ASP A 104 -10.48 13.57 3.08
N GLU A 105 -11.69 13.11 2.69
CA GLU A 105 -12.82 12.91 3.61
C GLU A 105 -12.44 11.96 4.76
N ILE A 106 -11.74 10.87 4.43
CA ILE A 106 -11.30 9.88 5.44
C ILE A 106 -10.19 10.45 6.33
N LEU A 107 -9.26 11.24 5.79
CA LEU A 107 -8.24 11.89 6.60
C LEU A 107 -8.85 12.85 7.63
N ASP A 108 -9.83 13.65 7.21
CA ASP A 108 -10.51 14.59 8.10
C ASP A 108 -11.39 13.84 9.12
N TYR A 109 -12.03 12.76 8.72
CA TYR A 109 -12.75 11.88 9.63
C TYR A 109 -11.81 11.26 10.68
N CYS A 110 -10.67 10.73 10.27
CA CYS A 110 -9.66 10.18 11.16
C CYS A 110 -9.18 11.21 12.18
N LYS A 111 -8.88 12.46 11.75
CA LYS A 111 -8.52 13.57 12.64
C LYS A 111 -9.64 13.87 13.64
N SER A 112 -10.89 13.93 13.18
CA SER A 112 -12.06 14.24 14.04
C SER A 112 -12.26 13.20 15.15
N LYS A 113 -11.84 11.94 14.91
CA LYS A 113 -11.91 10.84 15.88
C LYS A 113 -10.63 10.70 16.71
N ASN A 114 -9.62 11.57 16.50
CA ASN A 114 -8.26 11.38 17.05
C ASN A 114 -7.72 9.96 16.79
N GLY A 115 -8.05 9.43 15.63
CA GLY A 115 -7.76 8.04 15.23
C GLY A 115 -6.40 7.87 14.59
N THR A 116 -6.09 6.63 14.22
CA THR A 116 -4.88 6.28 13.47
C THR A 116 -5.27 5.51 12.22
N PHE A 117 -4.86 6.02 11.06
CA PHE A 117 -5.14 5.43 9.76
C PHE A 117 -3.86 5.40 8.91
N LEU A 118 -3.62 4.25 8.26
CA LEU A 118 -2.57 4.06 7.28
C LEU A 118 -3.16 3.47 6.01
N TYR A 119 -2.88 4.10 4.89
CA TYR A 119 -3.20 3.57 3.56
C TYR A 119 -1.92 3.35 2.76
N ALA A 120 -1.87 2.26 1.99
CA ALA A 120 -0.92 2.08 0.91
C ALA A 120 -1.56 1.27 -0.22
N SER A 121 -1.29 1.65 -1.47
CA SER A 121 -1.69 0.88 -2.65
C SER A 121 -0.93 -0.44 -2.77
N ASN A 122 0.26 -0.51 -2.16
CA ASN A 122 1.10 -1.70 -2.12
C ASN A 122 1.95 -1.74 -0.84
N PHE A 123 1.94 -2.86 -0.13
CA PHE A 123 2.73 -3.12 1.07
C PHE A 123 3.99 -3.97 0.81
N SER A 124 4.29 -4.30 -0.45
CA SER A 124 5.54 -4.98 -0.80
C SER A 124 6.74 -4.04 -0.64
N LEU A 125 7.69 -4.44 0.20
CA LEU A 125 8.94 -3.69 0.36
C LEU A 125 9.67 -3.50 -0.98
N GLY A 126 9.71 -4.55 -1.82
CA GLY A 126 10.36 -4.48 -3.13
C GLY A 126 9.70 -3.47 -4.05
N VAL A 127 8.37 -3.43 -4.09
CA VAL A 127 7.62 -2.44 -4.89
C VAL A 127 7.84 -1.02 -4.36
N ASN A 128 7.85 -0.81 -3.05
CA ASN A 128 8.11 0.53 -2.49
C ASN A 128 9.56 1.00 -2.76
N ILE A 129 10.55 0.10 -2.73
CA ILE A 129 11.91 0.41 -3.16
C ILE A 129 11.93 0.77 -4.66
N PHE A 130 11.18 0.05 -5.48
CA PHE A 130 11.06 0.35 -6.90
C PHE A 130 10.42 1.72 -7.15
N PHE A 131 9.39 2.09 -6.41
CA PHE A 131 8.82 3.43 -6.45
C PHE A 131 9.85 4.52 -6.14
N GLU A 132 10.63 4.34 -5.08
CA GLU A 132 11.69 5.28 -4.71
C GLU A 132 12.75 5.42 -5.81
N ILE A 133 13.20 4.29 -6.39
CA ILE A 133 14.17 4.29 -7.50
C ILE A 133 13.57 4.99 -8.71
N ASN A 134 12.32 4.72 -9.06
CA ASN A 134 11.63 5.36 -10.19
C ASN A 134 11.54 6.88 -9.99
N ASN A 135 11.14 7.34 -8.82
CA ASN A 135 11.07 8.77 -8.48
C ASN A 135 12.47 9.42 -8.62
N ARG A 136 13.49 8.78 -8.06
CA ARG A 136 14.86 9.30 -8.17
C ARG A 136 15.39 9.33 -9.60
N LEU A 137 15.11 8.28 -10.38
CA LEU A 137 15.45 8.20 -11.80
C LEU A 137 14.76 9.32 -12.59
N SER A 138 13.48 9.55 -12.37
CA SER A 138 12.70 10.61 -13.02
C SER A 138 13.31 12.00 -12.76
N GLN A 139 13.71 12.30 -11.53
CA GLN A 139 14.40 13.55 -11.17
C GLN A 139 15.74 13.74 -11.90
N LEU A 140 16.48 12.67 -12.14
CA LEU A 140 17.75 12.73 -12.85
C LEU A 140 17.53 12.89 -14.35
N MET A 141 16.59 12.12 -14.92
CA MET A 141 16.29 12.11 -16.35
C MET A 141 15.57 13.38 -16.82
N ALA A 142 14.83 14.08 -15.95
CA ALA A 142 14.20 15.37 -16.25
C ALA A 142 15.16 16.44 -16.77
N LYS A 143 16.46 16.25 -16.59
CA LYS A 143 17.53 17.19 -17.00
C LYS A 143 18.26 16.72 -18.28
N VAL A 144 17.79 15.65 -18.90
CA VAL A 144 18.45 15.01 -20.04
C VAL A 144 17.49 14.94 -21.21
N ASP A 145 17.80 15.62 -22.30
CA ASP A 145 16.97 15.64 -23.51
C ASP A 145 17.13 14.35 -24.33
N GLY A 146 16.14 14.08 -25.18
CA GLY A 146 16.18 13.00 -26.17
C GLY A 146 15.72 11.64 -25.66
N TYR A 147 15.14 11.57 -24.46
CA TYR A 147 14.53 10.37 -23.90
C TYR A 147 13.01 10.50 -23.83
N THR A 148 12.31 9.39 -24.03
CA THR A 148 10.87 9.25 -23.83
C THR A 148 10.60 8.19 -22.78
N ASN A 149 9.43 8.28 -22.11
CA ASN A 149 9.01 7.34 -21.09
C ASN A 149 7.83 6.52 -21.59
N GLU A 150 7.88 5.22 -21.36
CA GLU A 150 6.78 4.27 -21.55
C GLU A 150 6.75 3.32 -20.39
N ILE A 151 5.56 2.89 -19.97
CA ILE A 151 5.36 1.89 -18.92
C ILE A 151 4.69 0.68 -19.57
N GLU A 152 5.26 -0.51 -19.38
CA GLU A 152 4.60 -1.76 -19.70
C GLU A 152 4.30 -2.53 -18.42
N GLU A 153 3.06 -2.98 -18.27
CA GLU A 153 2.65 -3.88 -17.20
C GLU A 153 2.00 -5.15 -17.73
N ILE A 154 2.26 -6.26 -17.07
CA ILE A 154 1.71 -7.56 -17.46
C ILE A 154 1.06 -8.19 -16.23
N HIS A 155 -0.21 -8.57 -16.35
CA HIS A 155 -0.97 -9.26 -15.30
C HIS A 155 -1.77 -10.43 -15.90
N HIS A 156 -2.22 -11.33 -15.02
CA HIS A 156 -3.13 -12.40 -15.38
C HIS A 156 -4.49 -11.87 -15.89
N THR A 157 -5.20 -12.64 -16.70
CA THR A 157 -6.47 -12.26 -17.33
C THR A 157 -7.61 -11.96 -16.34
N GLN A 158 -7.51 -12.41 -15.09
CA GLN A 158 -8.51 -12.15 -14.03
C GLN A 158 -8.36 -10.78 -13.35
N LYS A 159 -7.31 -10.01 -13.67
CA LYS A 159 -7.16 -8.63 -13.16
C LYS A 159 -8.07 -7.70 -13.97
N LEU A 160 -9.07 -7.12 -13.29
CA LEU A 160 -10.11 -6.32 -13.93
C LEU A 160 -9.71 -4.87 -14.14
N ASP A 161 -8.95 -4.29 -13.23
CA ASP A 161 -8.47 -2.91 -13.32
C ASP A 161 -7.31 -2.79 -14.33
N ALA A 162 -7.33 -1.72 -15.12
CA ALA A 162 -6.25 -1.31 -16.02
C ALA A 162 -6.23 0.23 -16.12
N PRO A 163 -5.05 0.87 -15.96
CA PRO A 163 -3.81 0.28 -15.52
C PRO A 163 -3.85 -0.11 -14.04
N SER A 164 -2.83 -0.86 -13.58
CA SER A 164 -2.71 -1.19 -12.16
C SER A 164 -2.34 0.03 -11.32
N GLY A 165 -2.69 0.01 -10.03
CA GLY A 165 -2.27 1.07 -9.10
C GLY A 165 -0.74 1.26 -9.08
N THR A 166 0.03 0.19 -9.27
CA THR A 166 1.50 0.27 -9.39
C THR A 166 1.93 1.07 -10.62
N ALA A 167 1.33 0.80 -11.78
CA ALA A 167 1.66 1.54 -13.00
C ALA A 167 1.25 3.01 -12.90
N ILE A 168 0.11 3.31 -12.28
CA ILE A 168 -0.34 4.69 -12.02
C ILE A 168 0.68 5.41 -11.14
N THR A 169 1.09 4.83 -10.01
CA THR A 169 2.08 5.45 -9.12
C THR A 169 3.43 5.69 -9.81
N LEU A 170 3.87 4.78 -10.69
CA LEU A 170 5.09 4.97 -11.47
C LEU A 170 4.95 6.16 -12.44
N ALA A 171 3.81 6.27 -13.11
CA ALA A 171 3.52 7.38 -14.04
C ALA A 171 3.44 8.72 -13.29
N GLU A 172 2.76 8.76 -12.16
CA GLU A 172 2.65 9.96 -11.30
C GLU A 172 4.03 10.49 -10.89
N HIS A 173 4.95 9.61 -10.45
CA HIS A 173 6.32 10.03 -10.11
C HIS A 173 7.09 10.60 -11.31
N ILE A 174 6.83 10.11 -12.53
CA ILE A 174 7.45 10.66 -13.74
C ILE A 174 6.85 12.02 -14.05
N ILE A 175 5.53 12.15 -13.98
CA ILE A 175 4.79 13.41 -14.23
C ILE A 175 5.23 14.50 -13.25
N GLU A 176 5.34 14.19 -11.96
CA GLU A 176 5.78 15.13 -10.92
C GLU A 176 7.18 15.72 -11.16
N ASN A 177 8.05 15.02 -11.87
CA ASN A 177 9.45 15.40 -12.04
C ASN A 177 9.81 15.83 -13.46
N THR A 178 8.88 15.70 -14.43
CA THR A 178 9.16 15.93 -15.87
C THR A 178 8.13 16.88 -16.49
N ASN A 179 8.15 17.03 -17.81
CA ASN A 179 7.21 17.86 -18.56
C ASN A 179 5.97 17.08 -19.06
N TYR A 180 5.81 15.82 -18.65
CA TYR A 180 4.58 15.09 -18.93
C TYR A 180 3.44 15.62 -18.05
N ASN A 181 2.23 15.69 -18.64
CA ASN A 181 1.05 16.23 -17.97
C ASN A 181 0.05 15.13 -17.55
N ASN A 182 0.11 13.97 -18.20
CA ASN A 182 -0.81 12.88 -17.95
C ASN A 182 -0.25 11.53 -18.41
N TRP A 183 -0.98 10.47 -18.17
CA TRP A 183 -0.77 9.15 -18.74
C TRP A 183 -2.02 8.69 -19.51
N THR A 184 -1.86 7.77 -20.46
CA THR A 184 -2.95 7.20 -21.24
C THR A 184 -2.73 5.71 -21.54
N LEU A 185 -3.82 4.96 -21.75
CA LEU A 185 -3.81 3.60 -22.29
C LEU A 185 -3.90 3.56 -23.81
N ASP A 186 -4.28 4.68 -24.41
CA ASP A 186 -4.42 4.87 -25.86
C ASP A 186 -3.12 5.41 -26.47
N GLU A 187 -3.14 5.72 -27.78
CA GLU A 187 -2.02 6.39 -28.45
C GLU A 187 -1.68 7.72 -27.75
N PRO A 188 -0.45 7.86 -27.21
CA PRO A 188 -0.07 9.00 -26.39
C PRO A 188 0.16 10.26 -27.25
N LYS A 189 -0.22 11.42 -26.73
CA LYS A 189 0.26 12.70 -27.19
C LYS A 189 1.69 12.94 -26.72
N PRO A 190 2.40 13.94 -27.26
CA PRO A 190 3.80 14.20 -26.90
C PRO A 190 4.05 14.48 -25.41
N ASP A 191 3.03 14.92 -24.68
CA ASP A 191 3.06 15.26 -23.26
C ASP A 191 2.36 14.20 -22.37
N GLU A 192 2.08 13.02 -22.90
CA GLU A 192 1.44 11.90 -22.21
C GLU A 192 2.37 10.68 -22.14
N ILE A 193 2.33 9.99 -21.02
CA ILE A 193 3.03 8.71 -20.83
C ILE A 193 2.12 7.57 -21.29
N HIS A 194 2.58 6.77 -22.22
CA HIS A 194 1.87 5.56 -22.60
C HIS A 194 2.03 4.47 -21.54
N ILE A 195 0.91 3.90 -21.07
CA ILE A 195 0.87 2.71 -20.22
C ILE A 195 0.30 1.54 -21.01
N ASN A 196 1.15 0.62 -21.42
CA ASN A 196 0.78 -0.60 -22.13
C ASN A 196 0.37 -1.70 -21.14
N ALA A 197 -0.90 -1.79 -20.82
CA ALA A 197 -1.44 -2.73 -19.84
C ALA A 197 -1.84 -4.07 -20.47
N LYS A 198 -0.99 -5.08 -20.40
CA LYS A 198 -1.23 -6.41 -20.96
C LYS A 198 -1.91 -7.35 -19.97
N ARG A 199 -2.81 -8.18 -20.49
CA ARG A 199 -3.47 -9.27 -19.77
C ARG A 199 -3.15 -10.58 -20.46
N ILE A 200 -2.35 -11.43 -19.81
CA ILE A 200 -1.81 -12.66 -20.38
C ILE A 200 -2.18 -13.84 -19.48
N GLU A 201 -2.51 -14.98 -20.08
CA GLU A 201 -2.77 -16.21 -19.32
C GLU A 201 -1.49 -16.74 -18.67
N ASN A 202 -1.62 -17.38 -17.51
CA ASN A 202 -0.56 -18.08 -16.79
C ASN A 202 0.66 -17.20 -16.37
N VAL A 203 0.43 -15.90 -16.16
CA VAL A 203 1.39 -15.01 -15.48
C VAL A 203 0.89 -14.67 -14.07
N PRO A 204 1.78 -14.24 -13.16
CA PRO A 204 1.42 -13.84 -11.79
C PRO A 204 0.38 -12.71 -11.72
#